data_5d71d8b4c589f34bd4f16e09e7a5636f
#
_entry.id   5d71d8b4c589f34bd4f16e09e7a5636f
#
_cell.length_a   1.000
_cell.length_b   1.000
_cell.length_c   1.000
_cell.angle_alpha   90.00
_cell.angle_beta   90.00
_cell.angle_gamma   90.00
#
_symmetry.space_group_name_H-M   'P 1'
#
loop_
_entity.id
_entity.type
_entity.pdbx_description
1 polymer ?
#
loop_
_entity_poly.entity_id
_entity_poly.type
_entity_poly.pdbx_seq_one_letter_code
_entity_poly.pdbx_strand_id
1 'polypeptide(L)'
;SKNDSTVNWDISRDDDTSQSEALNFELAKFEINHGRFEYFDIISKIDFRLGDINHKSNGDFNENIFKLASKTEIAEVIMMYDGITYLNKWAITQSGDIEANIANSKYSLAQNSLTLNGLEADLDGSIAMTEEDIIFDVTTSSSSPDLNKFLTLIPAIYSSDFNSMQTKGAANLSASFKGKYNDISFPAFDIQMNIKNGWFKYPDLPFPAEDINLDLTYGAAKTEFK
;
A
#
# COMPACT_ATOMS: atom_id res chain seq x y z
N SER A 1 20.32 -9.13 15.98
CA SER A 1 20.96 -10.21 16.76
C SER A 1 20.19 -11.49 16.56
N LYS A 2 20.82 -12.50 15.97
CA LYS A 2 20.22 -13.80 15.58
C LYS A 2 19.80 -14.71 16.75
N ASN A 3 19.66 -14.21 17.96
CA ASN A 3 19.43 -15.05 19.14
C ASN A 3 18.19 -14.68 19.96
N ASP A 4 17.29 -13.85 19.45
CA ASP A 4 16.01 -13.64 20.09
C ASP A 4 14.90 -14.10 19.13
N SER A 5 14.43 -15.33 19.37
CA SER A 5 13.34 -15.94 18.61
C SER A 5 11.96 -15.52 19.13
N THR A 6 11.89 -14.53 20.01
CA THR A 6 10.64 -14.00 20.52
C THR A 6 10.12 -12.90 19.62
N VAL A 7 8.94 -13.10 19.07
CA VAL A 7 8.20 -12.13 18.29
C VAL A 7 7.05 -11.57 19.13
N ASN A 8 6.80 -10.28 19.06
CA ASN A 8 5.78 -9.64 19.90
C ASN A 8 4.34 -9.80 19.37
N TRP A 9 4.18 -10.42 18.20
CA TRP A 9 2.86 -10.73 17.63
C TRP A 9 2.43 -12.19 17.87
N ASP A 10 3.32 -13.04 18.42
CA ASP A 10 2.94 -14.38 18.85
C ASP A 10 2.29 -14.29 20.24
N ILE A 11 0.96 -14.18 20.22
CA ILE A 11 0.13 -14.17 21.42
C ILE A 11 -0.49 -15.54 21.72
N SER A 12 -0.11 -16.58 20.94
CA SER A 12 -0.52 -17.94 21.23
C SER A 12 0.13 -18.41 22.53
N ARG A 13 -0.67 -18.85 23.50
CA ARG A 13 -0.17 -19.59 24.64
C ARG A 13 -0.09 -21.05 24.23
N ASP A 14 1.08 -21.64 24.33
CA ASP A 14 1.26 -23.09 24.37
C ASP A 14 0.70 -23.61 25.70
N ASP A 15 -0.62 -23.60 25.87
CA ASP A 15 -1.26 -24.34 26.97
C ASP A 15 -1.62 -25.72 26.44
N ASP A 16 -0.72 -26.68 26.72
CA ASP A 16 -1.01 -28.09 26.66
C ASP A 16 -2.23 -28.41 27.55
N THR A 17 -3.19 -29.12 26.97
CA THR A 17 -4.31 -29.79 27.61
C THR A 17 -5.42 -28.93 28.22
N SER A 18 -6.39 -28.52 27.37
CA SER A 18 -7.80 -28.62 27.74
C SER A 18 -8.66 -28.57 26.47
N GLN A 19 -9.73 -29.37 26.45
CA GLN A 19 -10.76 -29.35 25.43
C GLN A 19 -11.14 -27.89 25.15
N SER A 20 -10.77 -27.38 23.97
CA SER A 20 -11.20 -26.06 23.52
C SER A 20 -12.71 -26.14 23.26
N GLU A 21 -13.53 -25.74 24.21
CA GLU A 21 -14.84 -25.24 23.88
C GLU A 21 -14.63 -24.13 22.84
N ALA A 22 -15.19 -24.30 21.65
CA ALA A 22 -15.13 -23.25 20.62
C ALA A 22 -15.75 -21.96 21.19
N LEU A 23 -14.92 -21.01 21.56
CA LEU A 23 -15.38 -19.70 21.97
C LEU A 23 -16.00 -19.04 20.73
N ASN A 24 -17.31 -19.04 20.66
CA ASN A 24 -18.04 -18.27 19.66
C ASN A 24 -17.93 -16.78 20.04
N PHE A 25 -17.01 -16.07 19.40
CA PHE A 25 -16.96 -14.62 19.48
C PHE A 25 -17.86 -14.03 18.38
N GLU A 26 -18.94 -13.39 18.76
CA GLU A 26 -19.67 -12.50 17.86
C GLU A 26 -18.92 -11.16 17.76
N LEU A 27 -17.93 -11.08 16.88
CA LEU A 27 -17.24 -9.84 16.60
C LEU A 27 -17.93 -9.14 15.42
N ALA A 28 -18.69 -8.10 15.70
CA ALA A 28 -19.38 -7.30 14.66
C ALA A 28 -18.60 -6.06 14.23
N LYS A 29 -17.55 -5.72 14.96
CA LYS A 29 -16.77 -4.49 14.74
C LYS A 29 -15.33 -4.65 15.20
N PHE A 30 -14.41 -4.13 14.40
CA PHE A 30 -13.00 -3.98 14.75
C PHE A 30 -12.56 -2.53 14.55
N GLU A 31 -11.85 -1.96 15.52
CA GLU A 31 -11.33 -0.60 15.47
C GLU A 31 -9.89 -0.52 15.97
N ILE A 32 -9.09 0.28 15.27
CA ILE A 32 -7.79 0.76 15.72
C ILE A 32 -7.88 2.28 15.80
N ASN A 33 -7.47 2.86 16.91
CA ASN A 33 -7.42 4.30 17.08
C ASN A 33 -5.98 4.70 17.43
N HIS A 34 -5.40 5.61 16.64
CA HIS A 34 -4.02 6.10 16.80
C HIS A 34 -2.97 5.00 16.86
N GLY A 35 -3.16 3.96 16.07
CA GLY A 35 -2.23 2.84 15.99
C GLY A 35 -0.87 3.26 15.44
N ARG A 36 0.16 2.50 15.78
CA ARG A 36 1.51 2.63 15.23
C ARG A 36 2.06 1.27 14.88
N PHE A 37 2.70 1.19 13.73
CA PHE A 37 3.41 0.00 13.27
C PHE A 37 4.82 0.37 12.83
N GLU A 38 5.80 -0.41 13.24
CA GLU A 38 7.21 -0.23 12.86
C GLU A 38 7.81 -1.58 12.52
N TYR A 39 8.47 -1.66 11.38
CA TYR A 39 9.19 -2.82 10.92
C TYR A 39 10.61 -2.43 10.54
N PHE A 40 11.59 -3.06 11.16
CA PHE A 40 13.00 -2.84 10.92
C PHE A 40 13.67 -4.15 10.56
N ASP A 41 14.19 -4.23 9.36
CA ASP A 41 15.01 -5.35 8.94
C ASP A 41 16.43 -4.88 8.63
N ILE A 42 17.37 -5.29 9.48
CA ILE A 42 18.79 -4.90 9.37
C ILE A 42 19.46 -5.59 8.18
N ILE A 43 19.03 -6.80 7.82
CA ILE A 43 19.63 -7.60 6.75
C ILE A 43 19.23 -7.04 5.38
N SER A 44 17.94 -6.85 5.16
CA SER A 44 17.41 -6.23 3.94
C SER A 44 17.47 -4.71 3.97
N LYS A 45 17.90 -4.10 5.09
CA LYS A 45 18.04 -2.65 5.28
C LYS A 45 16.72 -1.89 5.05
N ILE A 46 15.61 -2.50 5.43
CA ILE A 46 14.28 -1.90 5.33
C ILE A 46 13.91 -1.30 6.69
N ASP A 47 13.43 -0.06 6.66
CA ASP A 47 12.78 0.62 7.78
C ASP A 47 11.41 1.11 7.26
N PHE A 48 10.33 0.52 7.77
CA PHE A 48 8.97 0.82 7.38
C PHE A 48 8.14 1.19 8.60
N ARG A 49 7.52 2.36 8.56
CA ARG A 49 6.75 2.90 9.70
C ARG A 49 5.39 3.41 9.23
N LEU A 50 4.37 3.09 10.02
CA LEU A 50 3.03 3.65 9.90
C LEU A 50 2.69 4.37 11.20
N GLY A 51 2.30 5.64 11.10
CA GLY A 51 1.93 6.48 12.22
C GLY A 51 0.49 6.95 12.13
N ASP A 52 -0.15 7.06 13.28
CA ASP A 52 -1.55 7.47 13.44
C ASP A 52 -2.51 6.65 12.56
N ILE A 53 -2.49 5.34 12.75
CA ILE A 53 -3.38 4.42 12.05
C ILE A 53 -4.75 4.47 12.73
N ASN A 54 -5.75 4.88 11.96
CA ASN A 54 -7.15 4.82 12.36
C ASN A 54 -7.87 3.85 11.41
N HIS A 55 -8.37 2.75 11.95
CA HIS A 55 -9.06 1.73 11.17
C HIS A 55 -10.39 1.40 11.81
N LYS A 56 -11.38 1.21 10.98
CA LYS A 56 -12.70 0.74 11.36
C LYS A 56 -13.22 -0.24 10.34
N SER A 57 -13.64 -1.39 10.82
CA SER A 57 -14.34 -2.38 10.01
C SER A 57 -15.54 -2.94 10.73
N ASN A 58 -16.58 -3.22 9.97
CA ASN A 58 -17.82 -3.82 10.44
C ASN A 58 -18.17 -4.97 9.52
N GLY A 59 -18.62 -6.09 10.09
CA GLY A 59 -19.01 -7.27 9.34
C GLY A 59 -19.43 -8.40 10.27
N ASP A 60 -19.87 -9.51 9.68
CA ASP A 60 -20.16 -10.73 10.42
C ASP A 60 -18.94 -11.65 10.36
N PHE A 61 -18.17 -11.68 11.43
CA PHE A 61 -16.93 -12.47 11.54
C PHE A 61 -17.16 -13.94 11.90
N ASN A 62 -18.41 -14.38 12.01
CA ASN A 62 -18.74 -15.76 12.39
C ASN A 62 -18.71 -16.75 11.22
N GLU A 63 -18.66 -16.24 9.98
CA GLU A 63 -18.61 -17.06 8.78
C GLU A 63 -17.17 -17.22 8.29
N ASN A 64 -16.89 -18.31 7.58
CA ASN A 64 -15.59 -18.52 6.93
C ASN A 64 -15.35 -17.54 5.76
N ILE A 65 -16.41 -17.01 5.19
CA ILE A 65 -16.39 -15.98 4.14
C ILE A 65 -17.36 -14.88 4.55
N PHE A 66 -16.85 -13.68 4.72
CA PHE A 66 -17.67 -12.54 5.12
C PHE A 66 -17.18 -11.26 4.45
N LYS A 67 -18.06 -10.25 4.41
CA LYS A 67 -17.72 -8.91 3.91
C LYS A 67 -17.54 -7.96 5.09
N LEU A 68 -16.48 -7.17 4.99
CA LEU A 68 -16.14 -6.11 5.91
C LEU A 68 -16.31 -4.77 5.19
N ALA A 69 -17.22 -3.93 5.64
CA ALA A 69 -17.14 -2.51 5.31
C ALA A 69 -15.95 -1.93 6.07
N SER A 70 -14.93 -1.49 5.34
CA SER A 70 -13.63 -1.10 5.89
C SER A 70 -13.32 0.36 5.56
N LYS A 71 -12.78 1.06 6.53
CA LYS A 71 -12.13 2.37 6.35
C LYS A 71 -10.84 2.41 7.14
N THR A 72 -9.76 2.77 6.46
CA THR A 72 -8.43 2.92 7.05
C THR A 72 -7.86 4.28 6.70
N GLU A 73 -7.37 5.00 7.69
CA GLU A 73 -6.65 6.26 7.53
C GLU A 73 -5.29 6.11 8.20
N ILE A 74 -4.22 6.43 7.48
CA ILE A 74 -2.85 6.41 7.98
C ILE A 74 -2.26 7.79 7.70
N ALA A 75 -1.96 8.54 8.73
CA ALA A 75 -1.49 9.92 8.58
C ALA A 75 -0.03 10.00 8.13
N GLU A 76 0.80 9.03 8.52
CA GLU A 76 2.22 9.02 8.17
C GLU A 76 2.66 7.63 7.74
N VAL A 77 3.10 7.50 6.48
CA VAL A 77 3.81 6.32 5.96
C VAL A 77 5.24 6.74 5.63
N ILE A 78 6.20 6.09 6.26
CA ILE A 78 7.62 6.30 6.01
C ILE A 78 8.22 4.98 5.55
N MET A 79 8.97 5.02 4.46
CA MET A 79 9.73 3.88 3.96
C MET A 79 11.15 4.30 3.62
N MET A 80 12.10 3.62 4.22
CA MET A 80 13.52 3.77 3.91
C MET A 80 14.09 2.42 3.48
N TYR A 81 14.96 2.45 2.48
CA TYR A 81 15.72 1.30 2.02
C TYR A 81 17.19 1.70 1.85
N ASP A 82 18.09 0.95 2.45
CA ASP A 82 19.54 1.22 2.44
C ASP A 82 19.90 2.67 2.83
N GLY A 83 19.21 3.23 3.82
CA GLY A 83 19.39 4.61 4.30
C GLY A 83 18.75 5.70 3.43
N ILE A 84 18.11 5.32 2.32
CA ILE A 84 17.45 6.25 1.40
C ILE A 84 15.96 6.27 1.72
N THR A 85 15.39 7.47 1.91
CA THR A 85 13.96 7.65 2.14
C THR A 85 13.21 7.68 0.81
N TYR A 86 12.33 6.70 0.59
CA TYR A 86 11.45 6.61 -0.58
C TYR A 86 10.08 7.23 -0.31
N LEU A 87 9.44 6.85 0.80
CA LEU A 87 8.19 7.45 1.25
C LEU A 87 8.50 8.31 2.47
N ASN A 88 8.10 9.57 2.43
CA ASN A 88 8.30 10.51 3.52
C ASN A 88 6.96 11.09 3.96
N LYS A 89 6.40 10.53 5.03
CA LYS A 89 5.14 10.95 5.63
C LYS A 89 3.97 11.00 4.65
N TRP A 90 3.83 9.96 3.84
CA TRP A 90 2.68 9.85 2.96
C TRP A 90 1.41 9.62 3.77
N ALA A 91 0.34 10.33 3.41
CA ALA A 91 -0.98 10.09 3.95
C ALA A 91 -1.73 9.12 3.04
N ILE A 92 -2.34 8.09 3.64
CA ILE A 92 -3.10 7.07 2.93
C ILE A 92 -4.48 6.95 3.55
N THR A 93 -5.52 6.95 2.71
CA THR A 93 -6.88 6.59 3.11
C THR A 93 -7.39 5.49 2.19
N GLN A 94 -7.98 4.45 2.74
CA GLN A 94 -8.67 3.40 2.02
C GLN A 94 -10.10 3.29 2.56
N SER A 95 -11.07 3.10 1.68
CA SER A 95 -12.44 2.77 2.06
C SER A 95 -13.09 1.88 1.02
N GLY A 96 -13.93 0.96 1.47
CA GLY A 96 -14.66 0.02 0.63
C GLY A 96 -14.91 -1.31 1.31
N ASP A 97 -15.46 -2.24 0.57
CA ASP A 97 -15.76 -3.58 1.07
C ASP A 97 -14.57 -4.52 0.83
N ILE A 98 -14.22 -5.26 1.87
CA ILE A 98 -13.23 -6.33 1.80
C ILE A 98 -13.95 -7.65 2.02
N GLU A 99 -13.88 -8.58 1.07
CA GLU A 99 -14.33 -9.95 1.29
C GLU A 99 -13.17 -10.76 1.87
N ALA A 100 -13.37 -11.24 3.09
CA ALA A 100 -12.40 -12.08 3.79
C ALA A 100 -12.83 -13.55 3.69
N ASN A 101 -11.97 -14.40 3.14
CA ASN A 101 -12.10 -15.86 3.16
C ASN A 101 -11.03 -16.41 4.12
N ILE A 102 -11.43 -16.67 5.35
CA ILE A 102 -10.50 -17.09 6.42
C ILE A 102 -9.94 -18.48 6.15
N ALA A 103 -10.76 -19.39 5.62
CA ALA A 103 -10.33 -20.77 5.34
C ALA A 103 -9.15 -20.82 4.33
N ASN A 104 -9.08 -19.85 3.42
CA ASN A 104 -8.04 -19.73 2.40
C ASN A 104 -7.09 -18.57 2.66
N SER A 105 -7.22 -17.87 3.80
CA SER A 105 -6.49 -16.66 4.15
C SER A 105 -6.43 -15.66 2.98
N LYS A 106 -7.57 -15.50 2.27
CA LYS A 106 -7.68 -14.64 1.10
C LYS A 106 -8.58 -13.43 1.39
N TYR A 107 -8.09 -12.25 1.03
CA TYR A 107 -8.77 -10.98 1.17
C TYR A 107 -8.95 -10.35 -0.21
N SER A 108 -10.20 -10.16 -0.62
CA SER A 108 -10.53 -9.58 -1.93
C SER A 108 -11.06 -8.16 -1.76
N LEU A 109 -10.52 -7.28 -2.58
CA LEU A 109 -10.84 -5.86 -2.64
C LEU A 109 -11.62 -5.63 -3.93
N ALA A 110 -12.84 -5.15 -3.84
CA ALA A 110 -13.64 -4.81 -5.02
C ALA A 110 -14.19 -3.39 -4.87
N GLN A 111 -13.91 -2.54 -5.86
CA GLN A 111 -14.37 -1.15 -5.87
C GLN A 111 -13.96 -0.37 -4.61
N ASN A 112 -12.74 -0.59 -4.14
CA ASN A 112 -12.22 0.18 -3.03
C ASN A 112 -11.69 1.52 -3.51
N SER A 113 -11.93 2.56 -2.73
CA SER A 113 -11.34 3.88 -2.91
C SER A 113 -10.04 3.97 -2.13
N LEU A 114 -9.02 4.49 -2.78
CA LEU A 114 -7.70 4.76 -2.21
C LEU A 114 -7.37 6.24 -2.40
N THR A 115 -6.85 6.89 -1.37
CA THR A 115 -6.27 8.23 -1.50
C THR A 115 -4.82 8.20 -1.06
N LEU A 116 -3.92 8.65 -1.92
CA LEU A 116 -2.47 8.72 -1.68
C LEU A 116 -2.03 10.18 -1.75
N ASN A 117 -1.67 10.80 -0.63
CA ASN A 117 -1.32 12.23 -0.58
C ASN A 117 -2.32 13.14 -1.29
N GLY A 118 -3.61 12.84 -1.20
CA GLY A 118 -4.68 13.59 -1.86
C GLY A 118 -4.94 13.23 -3.33
N LEU A 119 -4.19 12.30 -3.93
CA LEU A 119 -4.55 11.70 -5.19
C LEU A 119 -5.54 10.57 -4.97
N GLU A 120 -6.72 10.69 -5.54
CA GLU A 120 -7.75 9.65 -5.50
C GLU A 120 -7.48 8.57 -6.55
N ALA A 121 -7.67 7.31 -6.17
CA ALA A 121 -7.51 6.16 -7.03
C ALA A 121 -8.51 5.06 -6.68
N ASP A 122 -8.81 4.21 -7.65
CA ASP A 122 -9.53 2.96 -7.43
C ASP A 122 -8.52 1.87 -7.05
N LEU A 123 -8.93 0.93 -6.21
CA LEU A 123 -8.12 -0.20 -5.75
C LEU A 123 -8.95 -1.48 -5.85
N ASP A 124 -8.48 -2.41 -6.66
CA ASP A 124 -9.11 -3.71 -6.88
C ASP A 124 -8.10 -4.84 -6.77
N GLY A 125 -8.60 -6.04 -6.46
CA GLY A 125 -7.77 -7.22 -6.49
C GLY A 125 -7.89 -8.11 -5.27
N SER A 126 -6.84 -8.87 -4.97
CA SER A 126 -6.80 -9.73 -3.79
C SER A 126 -5.39 -9.95 -3.27
N ILE A 127 -5.33 -10.26 -1.97
CA ILE A 127 -4.13 -10.71 -1.28
C ILE A 127 -4.47 -12.04 -0.61
N ALA A 128 -3.64 -13.06 -0.82
CA ALA A 128 -3.78 -14.34 -0.13
C ALA A 128 -2.48 -14.70 0.59
N MET A 129 -2.60 -15.31 1.74
CA MET A 129 -1.47 -15.75 2.55
C MET A 129 -1.46 -17.28 2.63
N THR A 130 -0.30 -17.87 2.41
CA THR A 130 -0.04 -19.29 2.66
C THR A 130 1.07 -19.41 3.71
N GLU A 131 1.46 -20.62 4.08
CA GLU A 131 2.56 -20.82 5.02
C GLU A 131 3.90 -20.25 4.49
N GLU A 132 4.10 -20.25 3.18
CA GLU A 132 5.37 -19.86 2.55
C GLU A 132 5.27 -18.56 1.74
N ASP A 133 4.09 -18.20 1.24
CA ASP A 133 3.92 -17.12 0.26
C ASP A 133 2.86 -16.09 0.70
N ILE A 134 3.09 -14.84 0.33
CA ILE A 134 2.02 -13.85 0.16
C ILE A 134 1.77 -13.70 -1.33
N ILE A 135 0.54 -13.93 -1.76
CA ILE A 135 0.15 -13.88 -3.17
C ILE A 135 -0.61 -12.58 -3.41
N PHE A 136 -0.09 -11.76 -4.28
CA PHE A 136 -0.71 -10.49 -4.68
C PHE A 136 -1.33 -10.60 -6.07
N ASP A 137 -2.53 -10.06 -6.24
CA ASP A 137 -3.16 -9.72 -7.50
C ASP A 137 -3.90 -8.40 -7.30
N VAL A 138 -3.18 -7.29 -7.33
CA VAL A 138 -3.68 -5.96 -6.98
C VAL A 138 -3.50 -5.03 -8.16
N THR A 139 -4.51 -4.23 -8.45
CA THR A 139 -4.49 -3.18 -9.47
C THR A 139 -5.02 -1.88 -8.89
N THR A 140 -4.47 -0.77 -9.34
CA THR A 140 -4.96 0.56 -9.00
C THR A 140 -4.96 1.44 -10.24
N SER A 141 -5.90 2.37 -10.29
CA SER A 141 -5.98 3.37 -11.34
C SER A 141 -6.41 4.72 -10.79
N SER A 142 -5.90 5.78 -11.38
CA SER A 142 -6.23 7.15 -11.02
C SER A 142 -6.29 8.03 -12.26
N SER A 143 -7.17 9.02 -12.24
CA SER A 143 -7.27 10.05 -13.26
C SER A 143 -7.50 11.40 -12.59
N SER A 144 -6.69 12.38 -12.89
CA SER A 144 -6.84 13.72 -12.33
C SER A 144 -6.55 14.81 -13.37
N PRO A 145 -7.37 15.86 -13.40
CA PRO A 145 -7.07 17.06 -14.20
C PRO A 145 -5.95 17.92 -13.58
N ASP A 146 -5.48 17.58 -12.39
CA ASP A 146 -4.43 18.30 -11.67
C ASP A 146 -3.16 17.45 -11.57
N LEU A 147 -2.20 17.73 -12.43
CA LEU A 147 -0.93 17.03 -12.48
C LEU A 147 -0.11 17.18 -11.17
N ASN A 148 -0.32 18.27 -10.40
CA ASN A 148 0.39 18.43 -9.12
C ASN A 148 0.12 17.27 -8.15
N LYS A 149 -1.08 16.70 -8.17
CA LYS A 149 -1.40 15.56 -7.31
C LYS A 149 -0.49 14.35 -7.57
N PHE A 150 -0.09 14.13 -8.82
CA PHE A 150 0.84 13.04 -9.16
C PHE A 150 2.27 13.32 -8.71
N LEU A 151 2.68 14.60 -8.65
CA LEU A 151 4.01 14.95 -8.14
C LEU A 151 4.19 14.59 -6.68
N THR A 152 3.12 14.54 -5.91
CA THR A 152 3.17 14.10 -4.49
C THR A 152 3.55 12.64 -4.33
N LEU A 153 3.47 11.84 -5.41
CA LEU A 153 3.85 10.43 -5.43
C LEU A 153 5.32 10.21 -5.83
N ILE A 154 6.04 11.28 -6.18
CA ILE A 154 7.47 11.17 -6.48
C ILE A 154 8.22 10.81 -5.21
N PRO A 155 9.09 9.76 -5.24
CA PRO A 155 9.88 9.38 -4.09
C PRO A 155 10.65 10.56 -3.47
N ALA A 156 10.75 10.59 -2.15
CA ALA A 156 11.32 11.71 -1.40
C ALA A 156 12.75 12.06 -1.84
N ILE A 157 13.53 11.07 -2.30
CA ILE A 157 14.89 11.27 -2.82
C ILE A 157 14.94 12.22 -4.04
N TYR A 158 13.85 12.29 -4.81
CA TYR A 158 13.74 13.16 -6.00
C TYR A 158 12.83 14.36 -5.76
N SER A 159 12.09 14.43 -4.66
CA SER A 159 11.04 15.42 -4.44
C SER A 159 11.58 16.85 -4.38
N SER A 160 12.83 17.06 -3.94
CA SER A 160 13.45 18.39 -3.90
C SER A 160 13.47 19.09 -5.25
N ASP A 161 13.62 18.32 -6.32
CA ASP A 161 13.72 18.86 -7.69
C ASP A 161 12.36 19.31 -8.23
N PHE A 162 11.27 18.83 -7.61
CA PHE A 162 9.90 19.12 -8.06
C PHE A 162 9.12 20.06 -7.14
N ASN A 163 9.56 20.29 -5.91
CA ASN A 163 8.83 21.08 -4.90
C ASN A 163 8.54 22.52 -5.33
N SER A 164 9.38 23.11 -6.15
CA SER A 164 9.22 24.49 -6.65
C SER A 164 8.62 24.54 -8.06
N MET A 165 8.40 23.39 -8.70
CA MET A 165 7.87 23.31 -10.05
C MET A 165 6.37 23.60 -10.05
N GLN A 166 5.95 24.50 -10.93
CA GLN A 166 4.52 24.70 -11.21
C GLN A 166 4.12 23.78 -12.36
N THR A 167 2.96 23.14 -12.24
CA THR A 167 2.44 22.25 -13.29
C THR A 167 0.98 22.51 -13.59
N LYS A 168 0.57 22.20 -14.83
CA LYS A 168 -0.82 22.11 -15.27
C LYS A 168 -0.94 20.94 -16.23
N GLY A 169 -2.15 20.46 -16.42
CA GLY A 169 -2.47 19.35 -17.31
C GLY A 169 -3.12 18.21 -16.56
N ALA A 170 -3.61 17.26 -17.34
CA ALA A 170 -4.25 16.05 -16.82
C ALA A 170 -3.30 14.86 -16.89
N ALA A 171 -3.41 13.97 -15.93
CA ALA A 171 -2.69 12.70 -15.98
C ALA A 171 -3.59 11.53 -15.58
N ASN A 172 -3.26 10.36 -16.13
CA ASN A 172 -3.82 9.08 -15.74
C ASN A 172 -2.67 8.19 -15.28
N LEU A 173 -2.93 7.42 -14.24
CA LEU A 173 -2.01 6.44 -13.69
C LEU A 173 -2.73 5.10 -13.60
N SER A 174 -2.07 4.03 -14.01
CA SER A 174 -2.49 2.67 -13.65
C SER A 174 -1.27 1.90 -13.15
N ALA A 175 -1.50 1.04 -12.16
CA ALA A 175 -0.45 0.18 -11.66
C ALA A 175 -1.01 -1.19 -11.32
N SER A 176 -0.17 -2.21 -11.45
CA SER A 176 -0.47 -3.58 -11.04
C SER A 176 0.70 -4.16 -10.25
N PHE A 177 0.36 -5.02 -9.29
CA PHE A 177 1.32 -5.77 -8.48
C PHE A 177 0.82 -7.21 -8.38
N LYS A 178 1.50 -8.15 -9.07
CA LYS A 178 0.98 -9.50 -9.27
C LYS A 178 2.07 -10.55 -9.10
N GLY A 179 1.73 -11.57 -8.33
CA GLY A 179 2.60 -12.72 -8.12
C GLY A 179 2.83 -13.06 -6.66
N LYS A 180 3.82 -13.89 -6.42
CA LYS A 180 4.20 -14.36 -5.09
C LYS A 180 5.31 -13.51 -4.50
N TYR A 181 5.20 -13.23 -3.22
CA TYR A 181 6.26 -12.70 -2.38
C TYR A 181 6.67 -13.74 -1.35
N ASN A 182 7.94 -14.07 -1.31
CA ASN A 182 8.58 -14.92 -0.31
C ASN A 182 10.10 -14.64 -0.31
N ASP A 183 10.89 -15.45 0.41
CA ASP A 183 12.35 -15.26 0.54
C ASP A 183 13.11 -15.30 -0.79
N ILE A 184 12.53 -15.90 -1.83
CA ILE A 184 13.18 -16.09 -3.15
C ILE A 184 12.43 -15.44 -4.31
N SER A 185 11.25 -14.91 -4.09
CA SER A 185 10.40 -14.36 -5.15
C SER A 185 9.88 -12.99 -4.81
N PHE A 186 9.92 -12.08 -5.78
CA PHE A 186 9.26 -10.78 -5.71
C PHE A 186 8.22 -10.69 -6.83
N PRO A 187 7.00 -10.19 -6.56
CA PRO A 187 5.94 -10.05 -7.56
C PRO A 187 6.34 -9.17 -8.73
N ALA A 188 5.77 -9.43 -9.89
CA ALA A 188 5.84 -8.52 -11.01
C ALA A 188 5.07 -7.23 -10.68
N PHE A 189 5.56 -6.10 -11.18
CA PHE A 189 4.84 -4.86 -11.15
C PHE A 189 4.90 -4.15 -12.50
N ASP A 190 3.86 -3.40 -12.81
CA ASP A 190 3.75 -2.54 -13.97
C ASP A 190 3.10 -1.23 -13.55
N ILE A 191 3.68 -0.11 -13.97
CA ILE A 191 3.19 1.24 -13.73
C ILE A 191 3.13 1.94 -15.07
N GLN A 192 1.98 2.47 -15.43
CA GLN A 192 1.76 3.23 -16.63
C GLN A 192 1.22 4.61 -16.27
N MET A 193 1.82 5.65 -16.84
CA MET A 193 1.39 7.03 -16.64
C MET A 193 1.29 7.72 -17.99
N ASN A 194 0.17 8.39 -18.20
CA ASN A 194 -0.07 9.20 -19.37
C ASN A 194 -0.36 10.64 -18.96
N ILE A 195 0.39 11.59 -19.50
CA ILE A 195 0.17 13.04 -19.32
C ILE A 195 -0.28 13.62 -20.65
N LYS A 196 -1.31 14.46 -20.60
CA LYS A 196 -1.83 15.20 -21.77
C LYS A 196 -1.86 16.68 -21.50
N ASN A 197 -1.42 17.47 -22.51
CA ASN A 197 -1.38 18.92 -22.46
C ASN A 197 -0.65 19.45 -21.21
N GLY A 198 0.45 18.76 -20.86
CA GLY A 198 1.28 19.11 -19.72
C GLY A 198 1.95 20.47 -19.91
N TRP A 199 2.00 21.24 -18.84
CA TRP A 199 2.70 22.50 -18.75
C TRP A 199 3.54 22.49 -17.47
N PHE A 200 4.85 22.79 -17.60
CA PHE A 200 5.80 22.76 -16.48
C PHE A 200 6.61 24.06 -16.47
N LYS A 201 6.77 24.64 -15.31
CA LYS A 201 7.64 25.80 -15.12
C LYS A 201 8.44 25.68 -13.83
N TYR A 202 9.75 25.73 -13.97
CA TYR A 202 10.67 25.96 -12.85
C TYR A 202 10.84 27.45 -12.61
N PRO A 203 11.02 27.90 -11.35
CA PRO A 203 11.20 29.33 -11.03
C PRO A 203 12.35 29.98 -11.78
N ASP A 204 13.45 29.23 -11.94
CA ASP A 204 14.71 29.73 -12.52
C ASP A 204 14.73 29.70 -14.06
N LEU A 205 13.72 29.12 -14.71
CA LEU A 205 13.62 29.09 -16.16
C LEU A 205 12.80 30.30 -16.67
N PRO A 206 13.29 30.97 -17.71
CA PRO A 206 12.58 32.16 -18.26
C PRO A 206 11.23 31.79 -18.88
N PHE A 207 11.12 30.60 -19.47
CA PHE A 207 9.92 30.11 -20.17
C PHE A 207 9.47 28.76 -19.63
N PRO A 208 8.15 28.49 -19.64
CA PRO A 208 7.64 27.15 -19.35
C PRO A 208 7.91 26.20 -20.52
N ALA A 209 7.83 24.90 -20.24
CA ALA A 209 7.64 23.89 -21.26
C ALA A 209 6.13 23.63 -21.38
N GLU A 210 5.61 23.63 -22.60
CA GLU A 210 4.18 23.58 -22.92
C GLU A 210 3.87 22.41 -23.87
N ASP A 211 2.60 22.05 -23.97
CA ASP A 211 2.08 21.01 -24.88
C ASP A 211 2.76 19.64 -24.70
N ILE A 212 3.14 19.32 -23.46
CA ILE A 212 3.84 18.08 -23.16
C ILE A 212 2.84 16.93 -23.12
N ASN A 213 3.11 15.94 -23.97
CA ASN A 213 2.41 14.66 -23.94
C ASN A 213 3.45 13.59 -23.63
N LEU A 214 3.19 12.81 -22.56
CA LEU A 214 4.11 11.79 -22.06
C LEU A 214 3.35 10.49 -21.84
N ASP A 215 3.92 9.42 -22.38
CA ASP A 215 3.54 8.05 -22.06
C ASP A 215 4.74 7.37 -21.38
N LEU A 216 4.58 7.05 -20.11
CA LEU A 216 5.58 6.38 -19.30
C LEU A 216 5.10 4.96 -18.98
N THR A 217 5.97 3.98 -19.19
CA THR A 217 5.79 2.62 -18.67
C THR A 217 7.03 2.24 -17.88
N TYR A 218 6.81 1.79 -16.65
CA TYR A 218 7.87 1.31 -15.77
C TYR A 218 7.41 0.04 -15.06
N GLY A 219 8.20 -1.01 -15.14
CA GLY A 219 7.83 -2.28 -14.52
C GLY A 219 8.98 -3.27 -14.49
N ALA A 220 8.77 -4.32 -13.72
CA ALA A 220 9.63 -5.48 -13.68
C ALA A 220 8.80 -6.77 -13.76
N ALA A 221 9.29 -7.74 -14.52
CA ALA A 221 8.78 -9.10 -14.45
C ALA A 221 9.07 -9.70 -13.06
N LYS A 222 8.41 -10.82 -12.74
CA LYS A 222 8.72 -11.61 -11.55
C LYS A 222 10.24 -11.78 -11.40
N THR A 223 10.76 -11.43 -10.24
CA THR A 223 12.18 -11.57 -9.91
C THR A 223 12.36 -12.73 -8.93
N GLU A 224 13.36 -13.58 -9.18
CA GLU A 224 13.79 -14.60 -8.24
C GLU A 224 15.13 -14.17 -7.64
N PHE A 225 15.19 -14.12 -6.32
CA PHE A 225 16.44 -13.85 -5.61
C PHE A 225 17.31 -15.12 -5.63
N LYS A 226 18.58 -14.95 -5.99
CA LYS A 226 19.55 -16.04 -6.01
C LYS A 226 20.44 -15.99 -4.76
#